data_4edd78f1dd5e8d54bb35e4cc8cb39172
#
_entry.id   4edd78f1dd5e8d54bb35e4cc8cb39172
#
_cell.length_a   1.000
_cell.length_b   1.000
_cell.length_c   1.000
_cell.angle_alpha   90.00
_cell.angle_beta   90.00
_cell.angle_gamma   90.00
#
_symmetry.space_group_name_H-M   'P 1'
#
loop_
_entity.id
_entity.type
_entity.pdbx_description
1 polymer ?
#
loop_
_entity_poly.entity_id
_entity_poly.type
_entity_poly.pdbx_seq_one_letter_code
_entity_poly.pdbx_strand_id
1 'polypeptide(L)'
;MHVSFYGAVREVTGSMHLITTKQDRILLDCGMFQGRRKETKEKNTVMPFDPQILTNVVLSHAHIDHSGRLPLLTRNDFAGRVICTRATAAACEYLLPDSAHIQESDAEYLNYKMVRSALQKMEGSTKEKKKRTKSLKKNKHKLDVDQINALIDRFHLDGVSPLYTAEDAQEALSRFDGNPYRHPITIGREMTCTFYDAGHILGSAFSIIRARDNGRNYTIGFTGDIGRFDKPIIKDPSLAFDEQDREIDLLIMESTYGNRQHEPVVDLKPKLKQVLVETYDRGGTIMIPSFAFGRTQELLYFLHELYMEDDVPRFPVYVDSPLATNITRVFVEHPETYDEQTHSTFLEQGKNPFQFKEAS
;
A
#
# COMPACT_ATOMS: atom_id res chain seq x y z
N MET A 1 9.25 -29.52 2.80
CA MET A 1 8.69 -28.14 2.70
C MET A 1 8.04 -27.75 4.03
N HIS A 2 8.17 -26.49 4.47
CA HIS A 2 7.39 -25.93 5.59
C HIS A 2 7.05 -24.48 5.32
N VAL A 3 6.03 -23.96 6.02
CA VAL A 3 5.60 -22.57 5.96
C VAL A 3 5.71 -21.96 7.36
N SER A 4 6.34 -20.77 7.44
CA SER A 4 6.46 -20.00 8.68
C SER A 4 5.66 -18.71 8.56
N PHE A 5 4.93 -18.37 9.61
CA PHE A 5 4.07 -17.19 9.66
C PHE A 5 4.69 -16.16 10.60
N TYR A 6 5.03 -14.97 10.09
CA TYR A 6 5.73 -13.93 10.84
C TYR A 6 4.90 -12.67 11.12
N GLY A 7 3.74 -12.55 10.47
CA GLY A 7 2.83 -11.43 10.65
C GLY A 7 1.43 -11.75 10.14
N ALA A 8 0.47 -10.85 10.36
CA ALA A 8 -0.95 -11.06 10.11
C ALA A 8 -1.51 -12.35 10.75
N VAL A 9 -0.98 -12.74 11.91
CA VAL A 9 -1.41 -13.91 12.68
C VAL A 9 -2.05 -13.43 13.95
N ARG A 10 -3.37 -13.58 14.07
CA ARG A 10 -4.21 -13.00 15.14
C ARG A 10 -4.16 -11.47 15.20
N GLU A 11 -3.74 -10.84 14.13
CA GLU A 11 -3.72 -9.39 13.91
C GLU A 11 -3.90 -9.11 12.42
N VAL A 12 -4.37 -7.91 12.08
CA VAL A 12 -4.79 -7.57 10.70
C VAL A 12 -3.60 -7.21 9.81
N THR A 13 -2.57 -6.56 10.35
CA THR A 13 -1.50 -5.94 9.53
C THR A 13 -0.17 -6.68 9.64
N GLY A 14 0.74 -6.38 8.72
CA GLY A 14 2.08 -6.94 8.70
C GLY A 14 2.16 -8.31 8.02
N SER A 15 1.38 -8.54 6.95
CA SER A 15 1.37 -9.80 6.21
C SER A 15 2.78 -10.23 5.81
N MET A 16 3.20 -11.40 6.28
CA MET A 16 4.54 -11.93 6.01
C MET A 16 4.61 -13.42 6.32
N HIS A 17 4.72 -14.26 5.27
CA HIS A 17 4.76 -15.72 5.41
C HIS A 17 5.89 -16.30 4.55
N LEU A 18 6.68 -17.21 5.08
CA LEU A 18 7.84 -17.76 4.40
C LEU A 18 7.62 -19.23 4.05
N ILE A 19 7.62 -19.55 2.75
CA ILE A 19 7.69 -20.92 2.24
C ILE A 19 9.15 -21.32 2.10
N THR A 20 9.53 -22.42 2.75
CA THR A 20 10.88 -22.98 2.68
C THR A 20 10.83 -24.38 2.10
N THR A 21 11.55 -24.59 1.01
CA THR A 21 11.88 -25.89 0.43
C THR A 21 13.36 -26.21 0.66
N LYS A 22 13.84 -27.35 0.15
CA LYS A 22 15.26 -27.67 0.19
C LYS A 22 16.13 -26.65 -0.57
N GLN A 23 15.60 -26.05 -1.63
CA GLN A 23 16.36 -25.19 -2.56
C GLN A 23 15.99 -23.71 -2.49
N ASP A 24 14.75 -23.39 -2.15
CA ASP A 24 14.19 -22.06 -2.27
C ASP A 24 13.54 -21.58 -0.97
N ARG A 25 13.55 -20.27 -0.80
CA ARG A 25 12.86 -19.55 0.28
C ARG A 25 12.07 -18.39 -0.35
N ILE A 26 10.77 -18.58 -0.44
CA ILE A 26 9.86 -17.61 -1.05
C ILE A 26 9.07 -16.92 0.05
N LEU A 27 9.21 -15.61 0.14
CA LEU A 27 8.43 -14.79 1.06
C LEU A 27 7.12 -14.37 0.37
N LEU A 28 5.99 -14.58 1.04
CA LEU A 28 4.67 -14.08 0.65
C LEU A 28 4.41 -12.82 1.43
N ASP A 29 4.33 -11.69 0.75
CA ASP A 29 4.24 -10.34 1.28
C ASP A 29 5.41 -9.96 2.21
N CYS A 30 5.57 -8.67 2.45
CA CYS A 30 6.50 -8.10 3.42
C CYS A 30 5.90 -6.81 3.99
N GLY A 31 4.86 -6.97 4.78
CA GLY A 31 4.00 -5.90 5.24
C GLY A 31 4.49 -5.17 6.47
N MET A 32 4.05 -3.92 6.59
CA MET A 32 4.27 -3.09 7.77
C MET A 32 3.16 -3.32 8.79
N PHE A 33 3.52 -3.51 10.05
CA PHE A 33 2.57 -3.52 11.15
C PHE A 33 2.05 -2.10 11.39
N GLN A 34 0.74 -1.96 11.49
CA GLN A 34 0.05 -0.70 11.76
C GLN A 34 -0.66 -0.76 13.12
N GLY A 35 -0.78 0.39 13.82
CA GLY A 35 -1.42 0.46 15.11
C GLY A 35 -0.71 1.40 16.08
N ARG A 36 -0.67 1.05 17.37
CA ARG A 36 -0.03 1.88 18.39
C ARG A 36 1.47 2.00 18.17
N ARG A 37 1.98 3.23 18.06
CA ARG A 37 3.36 3.56 17.67
C ARG A 37 4.45 2.78 18.41
N LYS A 38 4.29 2.54 19.71
CA LYS A 38 5.29 1.81 20.50
C LYS A 38 5.40 0.34 20.09
N GLU A 39 4.27 -0.32 19.91
CA GLU A 39 4.18 -1.74 19.55
C GLU A 39 4.62 -1.97 18.10
N THR A 40 4.18 -1.10 17.19
CA THR A 40 4.50 -1.20 15.76
C THR A 40 5.95 -0.89 15.46
N LYS A 41 6.59 0.04 16.20
CA LYS A 41 8.00 0.38 15.99
C LYS A 41 8.90 -0.83 16.20
N GLU A 42 8.73 -1.56 17.28
CA GLU A 42 9.54 -2.75 17.57
C GLU A 42 9.35 -3.83 16.51
N LYS A 43 8.09 -4.17 16.18
CA LYS A 43 7.76 -5.15 15.15
C LYS A 43 8.29 -4.80 13.75
N ASN A 44 8.25 -3.51 13.38
CA ASN A 44 8.69 -3.06 12.07
C ASN A 44 10.23 -2.97 11.95
N THR A 45 10.94 -2.75 13.04
CA THR A 45 12.39 -2.54 13.00
C THR A 45 13.17 -3.85 12.82
N VAL A 46 12.66 -4.97 13.34
CA VAL A 46 13.37 -6.26 13.34
C VAL A 46 12.82 -7.17 12.26
N MET A 47 13.70 -7.69 11.38
CA MET A 47 13.36 -8.82 10.51
C MET A 47 13.48 -10.13 11.29
N PRO A 48 12.45 -11.01 11.23
CA PRO A 48 12.46 -12.28 11.98
C PRO A 48 13.35 -13.37 11.36
N PHE A 49 13.98 -13.06 10.24
CA PHE A 49 14.92 -13.92 9.50
C PHE A 49 15.97 -13.06 8.80
N ASP A 50 17.05 -13.69 8.33
CA ASP A 50 18.06 -13.01 7.52
C ASP A 50 17.54 -12.82 6.09
N PRO A 51 17.37 -11.56 5.58
CA PRO A 51 16.90 -11.31 4.22
C PRO A 51 17.78 -11.87 3.11
N GLN A 52 19.06 -12.09 3.34
CA GLN A 52 20.01 -12.63 2.35
C GLN A 52 19.66 -14.08 1.94
N ILE A 53 18.96 -14.82 2.79
CA ILE A 53 18.58 -16.20 2.48
C ILE A 53 17.39 -16.32 1.54
N LEU A 54 16.65 -15.23 1.32
CA LEU A 54 15.45 -15.26 0.49
C LEU A 54 15.81 -15.43 -0.99
N THR A 55 15.09 -16.32 -1.67
CA THR A 55 15.18 -16.47 -3.13
C THR A 55 14.44 -15.31 -3.81
N ASN A 56 13.16 -15.12 -3.53
CA ASN A 56 12.31 -14.09 -4.08
C ASN A 56 11.17 -13.74 -3.10
N VAL A 57 10.48 -12.64 -3.37
CA VAL A 57 9.22 -12.26 -2.73
C VAL A 57 8.09 -12.39 -3.75
N VAL A 58 6.94 -12.90 -3.34
CA VAL A 58 5.67 -12.85 -4.08
C VAL A 58 4.77 -11.86 -3.33
N LEU A 59 4.41 -10.76 -3.99
CA LEU A 59 3.60 -9.70 -3.40
C LEU A 59 2.16 -9.79 -3.92
N SER A 60 1.21 -9.94 -3.00
CA SER A 60 -0.22 -10.05 -3.32
C SER A 60 -0.81 -8.75 -3.84
N HIS A 61 -0.50 -7.64 -3.21
CA HIS A 61 -0.98 -6.30 -3.59
C HIS A 61 -0.19 -5.18 -2.91
N ALA A 62 -0.46 -3.93 -3.30
CA ALA A 62 0.39 -2.79 -2.97
C ALA A 62 0.12 -2.12 -1.62
N HIS A 63 -0.90 -2.51 -0.83
CA HIS A 63 -1.14 -1.92 0.48
C HIS A 63 0.10 -2.04 1.38
N ILE A 64 0.33 -1.02 2.21
CA ILE A 64 1.54 -0.90 3.04
C ILE A 64 1.67 -2.02 4.07
N ASP A 65 0.57 -2.58 4.55
CA ASP A 65 0.57 -3.74 5.45
C ASP A 65 0.88 -5.07 4.73
N HIS A 66 1.07 -5.04 3.40
CA HIS A 66 1.56 -6.15 2.57
C HIS A 66 2.92 -5.85 1.90
N SER A 67 3.22 -4.58 1.59
CA SER A 67 4.41 -4.17 0.84
C SER A 67 5.41 -3.32 1.64
N GLY A 68 4.97 -2.69 2.72
CA GLY A 68 5.65 -1.55 3.35
C GLY A 68 7.00 -1.84 4.02
N ARG A 69 7.43 -3.09 4.15
CA ARG A 69 8.76 -3.46 4.64
C ARG A 69 9.70 -3.99 3.55
N LEU A 70 9.28 -3.96 2.29
CA LEU A 70 10.15 -4.33 1.16
C LEU A 70 11.43 -3.48 1.11
N PRO A 71 11.40 -2.14 1.34
CA PRO A 71 12.64 -1.36 1.41
C PRO A 71 13.58 -1.80 2.52
N LEU A 72 13.05 -2.33 3.61
CA LEU A 72 13.87 -2.87 4.69
C LEU A 72 14.56 -4.19 4.31
N LEU A 73 13.95 -5.01 3.44
CA LEU A 73 14.60 -6.22 2.92
C LEU A 73 15.83 -5.86 2.08
N THR A 74 15.69 -4.94 1.12
CA THR A 74 16.80 -4.53 0.24
C THR A 74 17.91 -3.86 1.02
N ARG A 75 17.59 -2.99 1.96
CA ARG A 75 18.55 -2.39 2.89
C ARG A 75 19.34 -3.43 3.71
N ASN A 76 18.80 -4.63 3.90
CA ASN A 76 19.46 -5.76 4.57
C ASN A 76 19.91 -6.83 3.55
N ASP A 77 20.40 -6.41 2.41
CA ASP A 77 21.07 -7.22 1.38
C ASP A 77 20.19 -8.30 0.70
N PHE A 78 18.86 -8.11 0.68
CA PHE A 78 18.01 -8.94 -0.18
C PHE A 78 18.33 -8.68 -1.65
N ALA A 79 18.74 -9.74 -2.38
CA ALA A 79 19.15 -9.66 -3.79
C ALA A 79 18.14 -10.25 -4.78
N GLY A 80 17.06 -10.85 -4.31
CA GLY A 80 16.03 -11.46 -5.16
C GLY A 80 15.10 -10.46 -5.83
N ARG A 81 14.06 -10.97 -6.53
CA ARG A 81 13.01 -10.17 -7.16
C ARG A 81 11.78 -10.08 -6.27
N VAL A 82 11.02 -8.99 -6.42
CA VAL A 82 9.67 -8.82 -5.90
C VAL A 82 8.70 -9.08 -7.05
N ILE A 83 8.12 -10.26 -7.09
CA ILE A 83 7.26 -10.75 -8.15
C ILE A 83 5.80 -10.43 -7.79
N CYS A 84 5.14 -9.66 -8.63
CA CYS A 84 3.76 -9.20 -8.44
C CYS A 84 3.06 -8.97 -9.77
N THR A 85 1.82 -8.48 -9.74
CA THR A 85 1.15 -8.03 -10.97
C THR A 85 1.71 -6.69 -11.45
N ARG A 86 1.53 -6.37 -12.74
CA ARG A 86 1.99 -5.09 -13.32
C ARG A 86 1.40 -3.88 -12.59
N ALA A 87 0.10 -3.91 -12.33
CA ALA A 87 -0.59 -2.81 -11.66
C ALA A 87 -0.15 -2.66 -10.19
N THR A 88 0.15 -3.77 -9.49
CA THR A 88 0.76 -3.73 -8.15
C THR A 88 2.14 -3.09 -8.17
N ALA A 89 2.99 -3.44 -9.15
CA ALA A 89 4.31 -2.82 -9.31
C ALA A 89 4.19 -1.31 -9.54
N ALA A 90 3.34 -0.88 -10.48
CA ALA A 90 3.10 0.52 -10.79
C ALA A 90 2.54 1.32 -9.58
N ALA A 91 1.64 0.73 -8.79
CA ALA A 91 1.15 1.37 -7.56
C ALA A 91 2.24 1.53 -6.50
N CYS A 92 3.11 0.52 -6.33
CA CYS A 92 4.23 0.58 -5.38
C CYS A 92 5.25 1.68 -5.73
N GLU A 93 5.39 2.08 -7.00
CA GLU A 93 6.26 3.20 -7.42
C GLU A 93 5.89 4.53 -6.73
N TYR A 94 4.64 4.68 -6.32
CA TYR A 94 4.17 5.85 -5.58
C TYR A 94 4.01 5.60 -4.08
N LEU A 95 3.54 4.42 -3.70
CA LEU A 95 3.23 4.11 -2.29
C LEU A 95 4.48 3.95 -1.43
N LEU A 96 5.53 3.28 -1.92
CA LEU A 96 6.74 3.07 -1.12
C LEU A 96 7.53 4.36 -0.88
N PRO A 97 7.76 5.24 -1.90
CA PRO A 97 8.37 6.56 -1.65
C PRO A 97 7.53 7.47 -0.75
N ASP A 98 6.20 7.47 -0.87
CA ASP A 98 5.32 8.23 0.04
C ASP A 98 5.44 7.74 1.48
N SER A 99 5.44 6.42 1.68
CA SER A 99 5.68 5.82 3.00
C SER A 99 7.06 6.18 3.57
N ALA A 100 8.11 6.18 2.75
CA ALA A 100 9.45 6.60 3.15
C ALA A 100 9.46 8.07 3.60
N HIS A 101 8.86 8.96 2.80
CA HIS A 101 8.76 10.38 3.13
C HIS A 101 8.03 10.64 4.46
N ILE A 102 6.94 9.91 4.72
CA ILE A 102 6.22 10.00 6.00
C ILE A 102 7.13 9.59 7.17
N GLN A 103 7.91 8.53 7.02
CA GLN A 103 8.81 8.04 8.06
C GLN A 103 9.99 8.99 8.30
N GLU A 104 10.57 9.57 7.25
CA GLU A 104 11.61 10.58 7.34
C GLU A 104 11.09 11.84 8.09
N SER A 105 9.92 12.35 7.68
CA SER A 105 9.27 13.49 8.32
C SER A 105 8.94 13.22 9.80
N ASP A 106 8.51 12.01 10.11
CA ASP A 106 8.24 11.59 11.49
C ASP A 106 9.51 11.54 12.35
N ALA A 107 10.60 11.01 11.80
CA ALA A 107 11.90 10.97 12.48
C ALA A 107 12.45 12.38 12.74
N GLU A 108 12.41 13.25 11.72
CA GLU A 108 12.79 14.67 11.84
C GLU A 108 11.99 15.39 12.94
N TYR A 109 10.66 15.16 12.95
CA TYR A 109 9.80 15.80 13.97
C TYR A 109 10.07 15.28 15.38
N LEU A 110 10.36 13.99 15.54
CA LEU A 110 10.73 13.42 16.85
C LEU A 110 12.08 13.98 17.32
N ASN A 111 13.05 14.07 16.45
CA ASN A 111 14.36 14.66 16.69
C ASN A 111 14.22 16.13 17.09
N TYR A 112 13.40 16.90 16.36
CA TYR A 112 13.07 18.28 16.73
C TYR A 112 12.48 18.37 18.13
N LYS A 113 11.52 17.51 18.49
CA LYS A 113 10.93 17.51 19.85
C LYS A 113 11.97 17.23 20.93
N MET A 114 12.84 16.27 20.69
CA MET A 114 13.90 15.87 21.62
C MET A 114 14.90 17.00 21.85
N VAL A 115 15.44 17.60 20.78
CA VAL A 115 16.36 18.73 20.86
C VAL A 115 15.70 19.94 21.52
N ARG A 116 14.45 20.24 21.14
CA ARG A 116 13.68 21.32 21.78
C ARG A 116 13.53 21.11 23.28
N SER A 117 13.24 19.88 23.71
CA SER A 117 13.14 19.55 25.15
C SER A 117 14.48 19.73 25.87
N ALA A 118 15.59 19.28 25.27
CA ALA A 118 16.94 19.46 25.82
C ALA A 118 17.28 20.94 25.96
N LEU A 119 17.06 21.77 24.95
CA LEU A 119 17.30 23.22 24.99
C LEU A 119 16.44 23.96 26.04
N GLN A 120 15.22 23.49 26.29
CA GLN A 120 14.36 24.08 27.33
C GLN A 120 14.81 23.76 28.74
N LYS A 121 15.51 22.64 28.98
CA LYS A 121 16.08 22.25 30.27
C LYS A 121 17.37 23.01 30.60
N MET A 122 18.05 23.60 29.59
CA MET A 122 19.26 24.39 29.82
C MET A 122 18.95 25.67 30.59
N GLU A 123 19.93 26.14 31.40
CA GLU A 123 19.83 27.43 32.05
C GLU A 123 19.75 28.59 31.07
N GLY A 124 19.03 29.63 31.43
CA GLY A 124 18.84 30.82 30.60
C GLY A 124 17.45 31.44 30.75
N SER A 125 17.35 32.69 30.35
CA SER A 125 16.11 33.46 30.39
C SER A 125 15.07 32.88 29.39
N THR A 126 13.80 33.16 29.63
CA THR A 126 12.71 32.77 28.72
C THR A 126 12.93 33.28 27.29
N LYS A 127 13.53 34.46 27.13
CA LYS A 127 13.85 35.06 25.82
C LYS A 127 14.95 34.28 25.08
N GLU A 128 15.99 33.84 25.78
CA GLU A 128 17.06 33.01 25.20
C GLU A 128 16.58 31.63 24.83
N LYS A 129 15.77 30.97 25.67
CA LYS A 129 15.13 29.69 25.37
C LYS A 129 14.26 29.76 24.13
N LYS A 130 13.46 30.83 23.98
CA LYS A 130 12.66 31.06 22.74
C LYS A 130 13.54 31.27 21.51
N LYS A 131 14.64 32.03 21.63
CA LYS A 131 15.60 32.28 20.54
C LYS A 131 16.26 30.96 20.06
N ARG A 132 16.75 30.14 20.99
CA ARG A 132 17.35 28.81 20.69
C ARG A 132 16.34 27.87 20.01
N THR A 133 15.10 27.83 20.50
CA THR A 133 14.06 27.00 19.89
C THR A 133 13.65 27.50 18.49
N LYS A 134 13.66 28.82 18.28
CA LYS A 134 13.33 29.42 16.98
C LYS A 134 14.37 29.07 15.91
N SER A 135 15.65 28.93 16.28
CA SER A 135 16.72 28.57 15.35
C SER A 135 16.63 27.16 14.81
N LEU A 136 15.82 26.27 15.43
CA LEU A 136 15.57 24.92 14.92
C LEU A 136 14.66 24.88 13.66
N LYS A 137 14.23 26.04 13.17
CA LYS A 137 13.35 26.16 12.00
C LYS A 137 13.96 27.10 10.98
N LYS A 138 14.09 26.66 9.73
CA LYS A 138 14.46 27.51 8.58
C LYS A 138 13.34 28.54 8.30
N ASN A 139 12.05 28.14 8.45
CA ASN A 139 10.87 29.02 8.35
C ASN A 139 9.71 28.47 9.22
N LYS A 140 8.48 29.06 9.07
CA LYS A 140 7.29 28.64 9.85
C LYS A 140 6.95 27.15 9.70
N HIS A 141 7.22 26.56 8.54
CA HIS A 141 6.78 25.21 8.14
C HIS A 141 7.93 24.22 7.93
N LYS A 142 9.19 24.67 7.91
CA LYS A 142 10.35 23.81 7.61
C LYS A 142 11.32 23.76 8.76
N LEU A 143 11.66 22.55 9.23
CA LEU A 143 12.68 22.32 10.24
C LEU A 143 14.08 22.55 9.66
N ASP A 144 15.02 22.93 10.52
CA ASP A 144 16.44 22.97 10.21
C ASP A 144 17.09 21.65 10.64
N VAL A 145 16.99 20.66 9.77
CA VAL A 145 17.43 19.28 10.03
C VAL A 145 18.92 19.23 10.34
N ASP A 146 19.74 19.98 9.59
CA ASP A 146 21.19 20.01 9.78
C ASP A 146 21.53 20.52 11.19
N GLN A 147 20.87 21.61 11.61
CA GLN A 147 21.08 22.15 12.96
C GLN A 147 20.54 21.22 14.06
N ILE A 148 19.42 20.53 13.81
CA ILE A 148 18.85 19.56 14.74
C ILE A 148 19.84 18.40 14.92
N ASN A 149 20.38 17.83 13.84
CA ASN A 149 21.35 16.74 13.89
C ASN A 149 22.65 17.17 14.59
N ALA A 150 23.21 18.34 14.29
CA ALA A 150 24.36 18.87 14.97
C ALA A 150 24.15 19.03 16.50
N LEU A 151 22.94 19.34 16.94
CA LEU A 151 22.57 19.42 18.34
C LEU A 151 22.36 18.06 19.00
N ILE A 152 21.84 17.07 18.25
CA ILE A 152 21.78 15.69 18.72
C ILE A 152 23.17 15.18 19.05
N ASP A 153 24.12 15.33 18.11
CA ASP A 153 25.51 14.91 18.31
C ASP A 153 26.16 15.66 19.47
N ARG A 154 26.00 16.99 19.52
CA ARG A 154 26.58 17.83 20.57
C ARG A 154 26.08 17.49 21.96
N PHE A 155 24.83 17.12 22.12
CA PHE A 155 24.20 16.77 23.39
C PHE A 155 24.19 15.27 23.68
N HIS A 156 24.78 14.45 22.79
CA HIS A 156 24.81 12.99 22.87
C HIS A 156 23.40 12.41 23.09
N LEU A 157 22.43 12.89 22.30
CA LEU A 157 21.05 12.41 22.36
C LEU A 157 20.87 11.19 21.46
N ASP A 158 20.01 10.27 21.87
CA ASP A 158 19.64 9.11 21.06
C ASP A 158 18.68 9.53 19.94
N GLY A 159 19.22 9.97 18.81
CA GLY A 159 18.47 10.37 17.62
C GLY A 159 17.60 9.25 17.07
N VAL A 160 16.44 9.61 16.50
CA VAL A 160 15.54 8.69 15.83
C VAL A 160 15.87 8.67 14.34
N SER A 161 16.14 7.48 13.79
CA SER A 161 16.26 7.27 12.35
C SER A 161 14.93 6.77 11.77
N PRO A 162 14.61 7.06 10.49
CA PRO A 162 13.50 6.44 9.80
C PRO A 162 13.75 4.93 9.66
N LEU A 163 12.68 4.16 9.50
CA LEU A 163 12.79 2.72 9.27
C LEU A 163 13.54 2.43 7.95
N TYR A 164 13.26 3.23 6.93
CA TYR A 164 13.96 3.30 5.66
C TYR A 164 13.79 4.69 5.04
N THR A 165 14.63 5.02 4.08
CA THR A 165 14.65 6.30 3.37
C THR A 165 13.98 6.21 2.00
N ALA A 166 13.80 7.36 1.34
CA ALA A 166 13.34 7.40 -0.05
C ALA A 166 14.32 6.68 -1.00
N GLU A 167 15.62 6.70 -0.71
CA GLU A 167 16.65 5.98 -1.46
C GLU A 167 16.48 4.46 -1.32
N ASP A 168 16.25 3.96 -0.09
CA ASP A 168 15.97 2.55 0.18
C ASP A 168 14.69 2.09 -0.57
N ALA A 169 13.66 2.94 -0.62
CA ALA A 169 12.43 2.66 -1.36
C ALA A 169 12.69 2.58 -2.88
N GLN A 170 13.51 3.48 -3.41
CA GLN A 170 13.87 3.46 -4.84
C GLN A 170 14.73 2.23 -5.20
N GLU A 171 15.63 1.82 -4.32
CA GLU A 171 16.38 0.58 -4.50
C GLU A 171 15.46 -0.65 -4.51
N ALA A 172 14.52 -0.73 -3.55
CA ALA A 172 13.53 -1.80 -3.52
C ALA A 172 12.71 -1.88 -4.82
N LEU A 173 12.27 -0.74 -5.35
CA LEU A 173 11.52 -0.68 -6.61
C LEU A 173 12.31 -1.23 -7.81
N SER A 174 13.63 -1.14 -7.81
CA SER A 174 14.47 -1.74 -8.85
C SER A 174 14.41 -3.28 -8.89
N ARG A 175 13.90 -3.92 -7.85
CA ARG A 175 13.73 -5.38 -7.73
C ARG A 175 12.35 -5.86 -8.17
N PHE A 176 11.42 -4.95 -8.47
CA PHE A 176 10.07 -5.33 -8.86
C PHE A 176 10.03 -5.95 -10.25
N ASP A 177 9.26 -7.01 -10.36
CA ASP A 177 9.01 -7.80 -11.58
C ASP A 177 7.50 -7.93 -11.76
N GLY A 178 6.92 -7.05 -12.58
CA GLY A 178 5.49 -6.95 -12.84
C GLY A 178 5.01 -7.93 -13.91
N ASN A 179 4.09 -8.82 -13.57
CA ASN A 179 3.64 -9.93 -14.38
C ASN A 179 2.14 -9.86 -14.71
N PRO A 180 1.69 -10.49 -15.80
CA PRO A 180 0.28 -10.59 -16.14
C PRO A 180 -0.43 -11.61 -15.24
N TYR A 181 -1.76 -11.49 -15.13
CA TYR A 181 -2.59 -12.53 -14.53
C TYR A 181 -2.64 -13.79 -15.42
N ARG A 182 -2.98 -14.93 -14.81
CA ARG A 182 -3.19 -16.23 -15.46
C ARG A 182 -2.01 -16.73 -16.29
N HIS A 183 -0.80 -16.34 -15.88
CA HIS A 183 0.42 -16.78 -16.54
C HIS A 183 1.39 -17.36 -15.51
N PRO A 184 1.86 -18.60 -15.68
CA PRO A 184 2.83 -19.20 -14.77
C PRO A 184 4.17 -18.47 -14.81
N ILE A 185 4.68 -18.06 -13.66
CA ILE A 185 5.92 -17.30 -13.48
C ILE A 185 6.88 -18.16 -12.66
N THR A 186 8.12 -18.29 -13.08
CA THR A 186 9.15 -18.95 -12.28
C THR A 186 9.57 -18.06 -11.11
N ILE A 187 9.35 -18.55 -9.89
CA ILE A 187 9.66 -17.83 -8.64
C ILE A 187 10.79 -18.48 -7.84
N GLY A 188 11.21 -19.67 -8.21
CA GLY A 188 12.29 -20.45 -7.60
C GLY A 188 12.79 -21.54 -8.57
N ARG A 189 13.72 -22.36 -8.16
CA ARG A 189 14.30 -23.42 -9.02
C ARG A 189 13.28 -24.47 -9.44
N GLU A 190 12.45 -24.89 -8.49
CA GLU A 190 11.36 -25.85 -8.71
C GLU A 190 10.02 -25.27 -8.23
N MET A 191 9.83 -23.94 -8.39
CA MET A 191 8.62 -23.22 -7.95
C MET A 191 8.12 -22.26 -9.02
N THR A 192 6.80 -22.31 -9.25
CA THR A 192 6.09 -21.36 -10.11
C THR A 192 4.94 -20.72 -9.35
N CYS A 193 4.53 -19.52 -9.77
CA CYS A 193 3.37 -18.80 -9.25
C CYS A 193 2.47 -18.37 -10.41
N THR A 194 1.18 -18.51 -10.25
CA THR A 194 0.15 -17.96 -11.15
C THR A 194 -0.73 -16.99 -10.37
N PHE A 195 -0.89 -15.78 -10.88
CA PHE A 195 -1.75 -14.75 -10.29
C PHE A 195 -3.18 -14.82 -10.85
N TYR A 196 -4.18 -14.68 -9.99
CA TYR A 196 -5.59 -14.53 -10.32
C TYR A 196 -6.15 -13.30 -9.62
N ASP A 197 -7.12 -12.60 -10.22
CA ASP A 197 -7.70 -11.40 -9.61
C ASP A 197 -8.28 -11.69 -8.22
N ALA A 198 -7.88 -10.90 -7.23
CA ALA A 198 -8.43 -10.96 -5.88
C ALA A 198 -9.55 -9.94 -5.63
N GLY A 199 -9.83 -9.02 -6.58
CA GLY A 199 -10.93 -8.07 -6.53
C GLY A 199 -10.87 -7.05 -5.37
N HIS A 200 -9.72 -6.96 -4.68
CA HIS A 200 -9.57 -6.12 -3.48
C HIS A 200 -9.22 -4.68 -3.83
N ILE A 201 -8.11 -4.47 -4.50
CA ILE A 201 -7.67 -3.20 -5.10
C ILE A 201 -7.06 -3.44 -6.46
N LEU A 202 -6.78 -2.38 -7.21
CA LEU A 202 -6.12 -2.48 -8.52
C LEU A 202 -4.83 -3.30 -8.40
N GLY A 203 -4.72 -4.35 -9.20
CA GLY A 203 -3.54 -5.23 -9.21
C GLY A 203 -3.52 -6.32 -8.14
N SER A 204 -4.46 -6.36 -7.19
CA SER A 204 -4.50 -7.39 -6.16
C SER A 204 -4.67 -8.79 -6.74
N ALA A 205 -3.99 -9.78 -6.16
CA ALA A 205 -3.95 -11.12 -6.71
C ALA A 205 -4.01 -12.22 -5.66
N PHE A 206 -4.77 -13.28 -5.97
CA PHE A 206 -4.53 -14.61 -5.42
C PHE A 206 -3.25 -15.17 -6.06
N SER A 207 -2.39 -15.76 -5.27
CA SER A 207 -1.16 -16.40 -5.73
C SER A 207 -1.29 -17.91 -5.59
N ILE A 208 -1.33 -18.63 -6.70
CA ILE A 208 -1.29 -20.10 -6.71
C ILE A 208 0.14 -20.53 -6.98
N ILE A 209 0.78 -21.10 -5.97
CA ILE A 209 2.19 -21.48 -5.98
C ILE A 209 2.29 -23.00 -6.11
N ARG A 210 2.95 -23.46 -7.16
CA ARG A 210 3.31 -24.86 -7.33
C ARG A 210 4.78 -25.04 -7.02
N ALA A 211 5.07 -25.95 -6.11
CA ALA A 211 6.42 -26.25 -5.63
C ALA A 211 6.70 -27.75 -5.69
N ARG A 212 7.93 -28.12 -6.06
CA ARG A 212 8.42 -29.48 -5.93
C ARG A 212 9.49 -29.54 -4.85
N ASP A 213 9.31 -30.41 -3.87
CA ASP A 213 10.27 -30.60 -2.79
C ASP A 213 10.41 -32.09 -2.45
N ASN A 214 11.64 -32.60 -2.41
CA ASN A 214 11.94 -34.01 -2.17
C ASN A 214 11.15 -35.00 -3.07
N GLY A 215 10.96 -34.63 -4.34
CA GLY A 215 10.24 -35.44 -5.34
C GLY A 215 8.72 -35.42 -5.23
N ARG A 216 8.14 -34.68 -4.28
CA ARG A 216 6.71 -34.48 -4.11
C ARG A 216 6.28 -33.08 -4.59
N ASN A 217 5.16 -33.01 -5.30
CA ASN A 217 4.55 -31.76 -5.71
C ASN A 217 3.59 -31.24 -4.63
N TYR A 218 3.53 -29.93 -4.49
CA TYR A 218 2.65 -29.22 -3.58
C TYR A 218 2.05 -28.01 -4.30
N THR A 219 0.76 -27.77 -4.09
CA THR A 219 0.05 -26.58 -4.56
C THR A 219 -0.39 -25.76 -3.35
N ILE A 220 0.03 -24.50 -3.27
CA ILE A 220 -0.26 -23.58 -2.17
C ILE A 220 -1.06 -22.41 -2.72
N GLY A 221 -2.23 -22.14 -2.16
CA GLY A 221 -2.99 -20.92 -2.41
C GLY A 221 -2.68 -19.87 -1.35
N PHE A 222 -2.41 -18.65 -1.77
CA PHE A 222 -2.32 -17.48 -0.91
C PHE A 222 -3.26 -16.40 -1.42
N THR A 223 -4.19 -15.96 -0.60
CA THR A 223 -5.24 -15.03 -1.04
C THR A 223 -4.80 -13.57 -1.00
N GLY A 224 -3.81 -13.22 -0.16
CA GLY A 224 -3.71 -11.83 0.25
C GLY A 224 -5.05 -11.38 0.83
N ASP A 225 -5.45 -10.14 0.57
CA ASP A 225 -6.77 -9.61 0.92
C ASP A 225 -7.78 -9.91 -0.19
N ILE A 226 -8.97 -10.34 0.18
CA ILE A 226 -10.05 -10.71 -0.74
C ILE A 226 -11.01 -9.53 -0.90
N GLY A 227 -11.32 -9.19 -2.14
CA GLY A 227 -12.28 -8.14 -2.46
C GLY A 227 -13.74 -8.57 -2.31
N ARG A 228 -14.63 -7.60 -2.49
CA ARG A 228 -16.07 -7.84 -2.58
C ARG A 228 -16.46 -8.03 -4.04
N PHE A 229 -17.52 -8.79 -4.26
CA PHE A 229 -18.22 -8.83 -5.55
C PHE A 229 -18.97 -7.51 -5.80
N ASP A 230 -19.23 -7.26 -7.07
CA ASP A 230 -19.99 -6.10 -7.55
C ASP A 230 -19.35 -4.74 -7.14
N LYS A 231 -18.03 -4.69 -7.04
CA LYS A 231 -17.28 -3.46 -6.82
C LYS A 231 -17.10 -2.74 -8.14
N PRO A 232 -17.34 -1.42 -8.22
CA PRO A 232 -17.10 -0.70 -9.47
C PRO A 232 -15.61 -0.67 -9.82
N ILE A 233 -15.30 -0.51 -11.10
CA ILE A 233 -14.00 -0.30 -11.72
C ILE A 233 -13.20 -1.58 -11.92
N ILE A 234 -12.96 -2.36 -10.87
CA ILE A 234 -12.07 -3.53 -10.91
C ILE A 234 -12.85 -4.84 -10.97
N LYS A 235 -12.23 -5.86 -11.56
CA LYS A 235 -12.80 -7.20 -11.62
C LYS A 235 -13.11 -7.77 -10.26
N ASP A 236 -14.15 -8.59 -10.22
CA ASP A 236 -14.46 -9.40 -9.05
C ASP A 236 -13.37 -10.42 -8.72
N PRO A 237 -13.32 -10.92 -7.47
CA PRO A 237 -12.46 -12.05 -7.14
C PRO A 237 -12.68 -13.24 -8.06
N SER A 238 -11.60 -13.81 -8.58
CA SER A 238 -11.67 -14.96 -9.48
C SER A 238 -12.29 -16.17 -8.80
N LEU A 239 -13.35 -16.72 -9.40
CA LEU A 239 -13.96 -17.99 -9.02
C LEU A 239 -13.56 -19.16 -9.93
N ALA A 240 -12.95 -18.85 -11.08
CA ALA A 240 -12.48 -19.80 -12.05
C ALA A 240 -10.96 -19.82 -12.12
N PHE A 241 -10.40 -20.96 -11.77
CA PHE A 241 -8.98 -21.26 -11.84
C PHE A 241 -8.70 -22.24 -12.97
N ASP A 242 -7.49 -22.20 -13.53
CA ASP A 242 -7.06 -23.19 -14.51
C ASP A 242 -7.04 -24.58 -13.87
N GLU A 243 -7.28 -25.65 -14.65
CA GLU A 243 -7.45 -27.01 -14.13
C GLU A 243 -6.28 -27.43 -13.21
N GLN A 244 -5.09 -27.09 -13.59
CA GLN A 244 -3.85 -27.39 -12.84
C GLN A 244 -3.71 -26.64 -11.52
N ASP A 245 -4.49 -25.57 -11.29
CA ASP A 245 -4.40 -24.68 -10.13
C ASP A 245 -5.60 -24.84 -9.17
N ARG A 246 -6.49 -25.85 -9.42
CA ARG A 246 -7.69 -26.09 -8.60
C ARG A 246 -7.46 -26.96 -7.40
N GLU A 247 -6.52 -27.90 -7.47
CA GLU A 247 -6.21 -28.81 -6.38
C GLU A 247 -5.16 -28.20 -5.46
N ILE A 248 -5.57 -27.65 -4.33
CA ILE A 248 -4.73 -26.95 -3.34
C ILE A 248 -4.48 -27.86 -2.15
N ASP A 249 -3.20 -28.11 -1.84
CA ASP A 249 -2.76 -28.86 -0.65
C ASP A 249 -2.81 -27.98 0.61
N LEU A 250 -2.52 -26.67 0.48
CA LEU A 250 -2.52 -25.70 1.57
C LEU A 250 -3.09 -24.36 1.11
N LEU A 251 -4.08 -23.86 1.82
CA LEU A 251 -4.63 -22.53 1.62
C LEU A 251 -4.24 -21.61 2.79
N ILE A 252 -3.59 -20.49 2.46
CA ILE A 252 -3.31 -19.37 3.37
C ILE A 252 -4.30 -18.26 2.98
N MET A 253 -5.24 -17.98 3.88
CA MET A 253 -6.39 -17.10 3.60
C MET A 253 -6.56 -16.07 4.73
N GLU A 254 -6.93 -14.84 4.35
CA GLU A 254 -7.34 -13.83 5.31
C GLU A 254 -8.60 -14.24 6.09
N SER A 255 -8.79 -13.65 7.27
CA SER A 255 -10.00 -13.85 8.07
C SER A 255 -10.40 -12.59 8.86
N THR A 256 -10.13 -11.42 8.30
CA THR A 256 -10.37 -10.10 8.93
C THR A 256 -11.82 -9.95 9.38
N TYR A 257 -12.76 -10.42 8.57
CA TYR A 257 -14.19 -10.44 8.88
C TYR A 257 -14.76 -11.86 9.11
N GLY A 258 -13.92 -12.84 9.35
CA GLY A 258 -14.31 -14.25 9.46
C GLY A 258 -15.31 -14.58 10.58
N ASN A 259 -15.49 -13.71 11.54
CA ASN A 259 -16.40 -13.89 12.68
C ASN A 259 -17.64 -12.97 12.63
N ARG A 260 -17.88 -12.26 11.53
CA ARG A 260 -19.04 -11.34 11.41
C ARG A 260 -19.49 -11.23 9.96
N GLN A 261 -20.77 -10.92 9.79
CA GLN A 261 -21.30 -10.57 8.47
C GLN A 261 -21.05 -9.10 8.18
N HIS A 262 -20.77 -8.78 6.92
CA HIS A 262 -20.81 -7.41 6.45
C HIS A 262 -22.24 -6.90 6.41
N GLU A 263 -22.42 -5.62 6.70
CA GLU A 263 -23.69 -4.96 6.38
C GLU A 263 -23.92 -5.02 4.86
N PRO A 264 -25.19 -5.10 4.42
CA PRO A 264 -25.51 -5.05 2.99
C PRO A 264 -24.82 -3.86 2.33
N VAL A 265 -24.30 -4.06 1.13
CA VAL A 265 -23.73 -2.96 0.34
C VAL A 265 -24.85 -1.98 0.05
N VAL A 266 -24.83 -0.83 0.72
CA VAL A 266 -25.73 0.28 0.40
C VAL A 266 -25.20 0.87 -0.92
N ASP A 267 -26.12 1.03 -1.89
CA ASP A 267 -25.78 1.78 -3.09
C ASP A 267 -25.37 3.19 -2.70
N LEU A 268 -24.05 3.48 -2.86
CA LEU A 268 -23.46 4.74 -2.44
C LEU A 268 -23.84 5.89 -3.38
N LYS A 269 -24.17 5.59 -4.62
CA LYS A 269 -24.46 6.59 -5.66
C LYS A 269 -25.70 7.47 -5.33
N PRO A 270 -26.88 6.91 -4.97
CA PRO A 270 -28.03 7.72 -4.56
C PRO A 270 -27.76 8.58 -3.32
N LYS A 271 -27.02 8.04 -2.34
CA LYS A 271 -26.67 8.77 -1.13
C LYS A 271 -25.69 9.91 -1.42
N LEU A 272 -24.69 9.65 -2.27
CA LEU A 272 -23.76 10.68 -2.73
C LEU A 272 -24.52 11.79 -3.48
N LYS A 273 -25.40 11.44 -4.44
CA LYS A 273 -26.26 12.37 -5.16
C LYS A 273 -27.04 13.27 -4.20
N GLN A 274 -27.71 12.69 -3.22
CA GLN A 274 -28.49 13.47 -2.24
C GLN A 274 -27.61 14.49 -1.52
N VAL A 275 -26.46 14.08 -0.98
CA VAL A 275 -25.53 14.97 -0.25
C VAL A 275 -25.00 16.09 -1.15
N LEU A 276 -24.70 15.77 -2.42
CA LEU A 276 -24.21 16.75 -3.40
C LEU A 276 -25.27 17.83 -3.69
N VAL A 277 -26.49 17.42 -4.03
CA VAL A 277 -27.59 18.35 -4.35
C VAL A 277 -27.94 19.22 -3.15
N GLU A 278 -28.21 18.62 -1.98
CA GLU A 278 -28.57 19.36 -0.77
C GLU A 278 -27.48 20.37 -0.35
N THR A 279 -26.20 20.05 -0.58
CA THR A 279 -25.12 20.96 -0.20
C THR A 279 -24.93 22.06 -1.24
N TYR A 280 -25.08 21.75 -2.52
CA TYR A 280 -25.02 22.72 -3.60
C TYR A 280 -26.13 23.78 -3.45
N ASP A 281 -27.38 23.36 -3.18
CA ASP A 281 -28.55 24.26 -3.05
C ASP A 281 -28.39 25.27 -1.91
N ARG A 282 -27.66 24.92 -0.86
CA ARG A 282 -27.36 25.87 0.24
C ARG A 282 -26.02 26.60 0.08
N GLY A 283 -25.34 26.48 -1.07
CA GLY A 283 -24.05 27.13 -1.35
C GLY A 283 -22.90 26.64 -0.47
N GLY A 284 -22.95 25.38 -0.04
CA GLY A 284 -21.95 24.78 0.86
C GLY A 284 -20.75 24.18 0.13
N THR A 285 -19.78 23.72 0.92
CA THR A 285 -18.62 22.97 0.46
C THR A 285 -18.65 21.56 1.05
N ILE A 286 -18.31 20.54 0.25
CA ILE A 286 -18.23 19.15 0.70
C ILE A 286 -16.76 18.77 0.82
N MET A 287 -16.38 18.24 1.98
CA MET A 287 -15.06 17.66 2.23
C MET A 287 -15.22 16.17 2.46
N ILE A 288 -14.54 15.34 1.66
CA ILE A 288 -14.62 13.89 1.72
C ILE A 288 -13.22 13.33 2.04
N PRO A 289 -12.91 13.00 3.31
CA PRO A 289 -11.70 12.28 3.65
C PRO A 289 -11.74 10.88 3.04
N SER A 290 -10.71 10.52 2.28
CA SER A 290 -10.64 9.20 1.65
C SER A 290 -9.20 8.71 1.54
N PHE A 291 -9.02 7.38 1.49
CA PHE A 291 -7.72 6.80 1.21
C PHE A 291 -7.31 7.10 -0.24
N ALA A 292 -6.02 7.36 -0.44
CA ALA A 292 -5.47 7.70 -1.75
C ALA A 292 -5.61 6.56 -2.77
N PHE A 293 -5.62 5.30 -2.31
CA PHE A 293 -5.74 4.11 -3.15
C PHE A 293 -7.08 3.39 -2.92
N GLY A 294 -7.84 3.22 -3.99
CA GLY A 294 -9.13 2.54 -4.03
C GLY A 294 -10.31 3.49 -3.81
N ARG A 295 -10.51 3.99 -2.59
CA ARG A 295 -11.71 4.79 -2.24
C ARG A 295 -11.80 6.12 -2.99
N THR A 296 -10.69 6.82 -3.23
CA THR A 296 -10.69 8.05 -4.02
C THR A 296 -11.14 7.79 -5.45
N GLN A 297 -10.66 6.71 -6.07
CA GLN A 297 -11.03 6.36 -7.44
C GLN A 297 -12.49 5.91 -7.55
N GLU A 298 -13.02 5.17 -6.58
CA GLU A 298 -14.45 4.82 -6.52
C GLU A 298 -15.33 6.10 -6.44
N LEU A 299 -14.96 7.08 -5.62
CA LEU A 299 -15.67 8.35 -5.53
C LEU A 299 -15.62 9.14 -6.83
N LEU A 300 -14.46 9.21 -7.48
CA LEU A 300 -14.33 9.87 -8.78
C LEU A 300 -15.18 9.18 -9.84
N TYR A 301 -15.22 7.85 -9.84
CA TYR A 301 -16.04 7.07 -10.75
C TYR A 301 -17.54 7.39 -10.57
N PHE A 302 -18.06 7.35 -9.35
CA PHE A 302 -19.47 7.69 -9.07
C PHE A 302 -19.80 9.14 -9.42
N LEU A 303 -18.89 10.08 -9.16
CA LEU A 303 -19.07 11.47 -9.56
C LEU A 303 -19.13 11.61 -11.08
N HIS A 304 -18.27 10.88 -11.81
CA HIS A 304 -18.31 10.86 -13.27
C HIS A 304 -19.65 10.33 -13.79
N GLU A 305 -20.14 9.21 -13.26
CA GLU A 305 -21.44 8.65 -13.64
C GLU A 305 -22.57 9.65 -13.39
N LEU A 306 -22.63 10.28 -12.18
CA LEU A 306 -23.64 11.27 -11.85
C LEU A 306 -23.59 12.49 -12.80
N TYR A 307 -22.41 12.88 -13.24
CA TYR A 307 -22.24 13.94 -14.23
C TYR A 307 -22.67 13.51 -15.63
N MET A 308 -22.42 12.28 -16.03
CA MET A 308 -22.84 11.76 -17.35
C MET A 308 -24.37 11.60 -17.45
N GLU A 309 -25.04 11.32 -16.34
CA GLU A 309 -26.49 11.19 -16.24
C GLU A 309 -27.19 12.54 -16.06
N ASP A 310 -26.44 13.66 -15.97
CA ASP A 310 -26.94 15.00 -15.63
C ASP A 310 -27.75 15.05 -14.32
N ASP A 311 -27.43 14.14 -13.41
CA ASP A 311 -28.15 13.89 -12.17
C ASP A 311 -27.80 14.87 -11.04
N VAL A 312 -26.70 15.62 -11.20
CA VAL A 312 -26.19 16.59 -10.23
C VAL A 312 -25.72 17.87 -10.92
N PRO A 313 -25.81 19.04 -10.26
CA PRO A 313 -25.23 20.27 -10.76
C PRO A 313 -23.73 20.14 -11.00
N ARG A 314 -23.18 20.87 -11.98
CA ARG A 314 -21.75 20.95 -12.22
C ARG A 314 -21.09 21.85 -11.18
N PHE A 315 -20.06 21.36 -10.50
CA PHE A 315 -19.26 22.09 -9.53
C PHE A 315 -17.79 21.65 -9.62
N PRO A 316 -16.84 22.47 -9.17
CA PRO A 316 -15.43 22.10 -9.15
C PRO A 316 -15.16 20.94 -8.19
N VAL A 317 -14.34 19.98 -8.63
CA VAL A 317 -13.86 18.83 -7.84
C VAL A 317 -12.35 18.96 -7.67
N TYR A 318 -11.87 18.97 -6.44
CA TYR A 318 -10.46 19.08 -6.12
C TYR A 318 -9.98 17.82 -5.41
N VAL A 319 -8.90 17.22 -5.91
CA VAL A 319 -8.19 16.10 -5.27
C VAL A 319 -6.92 16.64 -4.62
N ASP A 320 -7.02 17.02 -3.34
CA ASP A 320 -5.89 17.60 -2.58
C ASP A 320 -4.98 16.49 -2.02
N SER A 321 -4.45 15.66 -2.91
CA SER A 321 -3.52 14.58 -2.60
C SER A 321 -2.67 14.22 -3.82
N PRO A 322 -1.37 14.55 -3.83
CA PRO A 322 -0.46 14.13 -4.89
C PRO A 322 -0.43 12.61 -5.08
N LEU A 323 -0.45 11.85 -3.96
CA LEU A 323 -0.50 10.39 -4.01
C LEU A 323 -1.78 9.88 -4.70
N ALA A 324 -2.96 10.40 -4.32
CA ALA A 324 -4.22 10.00 -4.94
C ALA A 324 -4.25 10.32 -6.44
N THR A 325 -3.72 11.47 -6.84
CA THR A 325 -3.59 11.86 -8.26
C THR A 325 -2.71 10.89 -9.03
N ASN A 326 -1.56 10.52 -8.48
CA ASN A 326 -0.65 9.56 -9.11
C ASN A 326 -1.26 8.16 -9.18
N ILE A 327 -1.89 7.68 -8.11
CA ILE A 327 -2.59 6.39 -8.12
C ILE A 327 -3.74 6.39 -9.13
N THR A 328 -4.48 7.49 -9.28
CA THR A 328 -5.51 7.61 -10.33
C THR A 328 -4.92 7.47 -11.74
N ARG A 329 -3.69 7.94 -11.96
CA ARG A 329 -2.97 7.71 -13.23
C ARG A 329 -2.66 6.22 -13.43
N VAL A 330 -2.25 5.50 -12.38
CA VAL A 330 -2.03 4.04 -12.44
C VAL A 330 -3.30 3.30 -12.86
N PHE A 331 -4.48 3.73 -12.36
CA PHE A 331 -5.76 3.17 -12.84
C PHE A 331 -5.92 3.37 -14.35
N VAL A 332 -5.63 4.54 -14.89
CA VAL A 332 -5.73 4.81 -16.34
C VAL A 332 -4.76 3.95 -17.15
N GLU A 333 -3.59 3.65 -16.63
CA GLU A 333 -2.53 2.88 -17.31
C GLU A 333 -2.75 1.36 -17.28
N HIS A 334 -3.68 0.86 -16.42
CA HIS A 334 -3.93 -0.57 -16.22
C HIS A 334 -5.39 -1.01 -16.48
N PRO A 335 -5.94 -0.74 -17.68
CA PRO A 335 -7.33 -1.09 -18.01
C PRO A 335 -7.59 -2.61 -18.05
N GLU A 336 -6.54 -3.43 -18.12
CA GLU A 336 -6.65 -4.90 -18.05
C GLU A 336 -7.22 -5.42 -16.72
N THR A 337 -7.24 -4.57 -15.70
CA THR A 337 -7.80 -4.90 -14.38
C THR A 337 -9.28 -4.52 -14.23
N TYR A 338 -9.85 -3.82 -15.21
CA TYR A 338 -11.22 -3.32 -15.14
C TYR A 338 -12.27 -4.42 -15.29
N ASP A 339 -13.41 -4.23 -14.63
CA ASP A 339 -14.64 -4.98 -14.90
C ASP A 339 -15.13 -4.71 -16.33
N GLU A 340 -16.07 -5.53 -16.82
CA GLU A 340 -16.59 -5.41 -18.18
C GLU A 340 -17.25 -4.06 -18.44
N GLN A 341 -17.98 -3.52 -17.46
CA GLN A 341 -18.69 -2.24 -17.59
C GLN A 341 -17.71 -1.08 -17.73
N THR A 342 -16.73 -1.00 -16.85
CA THR A 342 -15.70 0.07 -16.87
C THR A 342 -14.83 -0.06 -18.11
N HIS A 343 -14.45 -1.29 -18.49
CA HIS A 343 -13.67 -1.55 -19.69
C HIS A 343 -14.39 -1.08 -20.97
N SER A 344 -15.68 -1.43 -21.13
CA SER A 344 -16.48 -0.96 -22.26
C SER A 344 -16.62 0.56 -22.28
N THR A 345 -16.92 1.18 -21.14
CA THR A 345 -17.06 2.64 -21.05
C THR A 345 -15.75 3.36 -21.35
N PHE A 346 -14.64 2.86 -20.85
CA PHE A 346 -13.33 3.49 -20.99
C PHE A 346 -12.72 3.28 -22.38
N LEU A 347 -12.67 2.03 -22.85
CA LEU A 347 -11.96 1.70 -24.09
C LEU A 347 -12.85 1.80 -25.34
N GLU A 348 -14.11 1.36 -25.29
CA GLU A 348 -15.00 1.34 -26.44
C GLU A 348 -15.66 2.70 -26.70
N GLN A 349 -16.04 3.41 -25.65
CA GLN A 349 -16.69 4.72 -25.76
C GLN A 349 -15.72 5.89 -25.66
N GLY A 350 -14.43 5.66 -25.32
CA GLY A 350 -13.41 6.69 -25.16
C GLY A 350 -13.68 7.65 -24.01
N LYS A 351 -14.50 7.24 -23.03
CA LYS A 351 -14.86 8.05 -21.86
C LYS A 351 -14.01 7.65 -20.66
N ASN A 352 -13.00 8.42 -20.35
CA ASN A 352 -12.18 8.19 -19.16
C ASN A 352 -12.94 8.60 -17.89
N PRO A 353 -13.31 7.64 -16.99
CA PRO A 353 -14.08 7.94 -15.80
C PRO A 353 -13.30 8.77 -14.75
N PHE A 354 -12.00 8.96 -14.96
CA PHE A 354 -11.12 9.73 -14.07
C PHE A 354 -10.76 11.11 -14.63
N GLN A 355 -11.27 11.48 -15.83
CA GLN A 355 -11.06 12.79 -16.42
C GLN A 355 -12.32 13.63 -16.32
N PHE A 356 -12.28 14.64 -15.48
CA PHE A 356 -13.31 15.66 -15.38
C PHE A 356 -12.83 16.93 -16.05
N LYS A 357 -13.67 17.57 -16.86
CA LYS A 357 -13.34 18.90 -17.44
C LYS A 357 -13.21 19.97 -16.36
N GLU A 358 -13.87 19.77 -15.22
CA GLU A 358 -13.93 20.67 -14.07
C GLU A 358 -13.09 20.18 -12.86
N ALA A 359 -12.27 19.13 -13.01
CA ALA A 359 -11.35 18.66 -11.96
C ALA A 359 -9.98 19.32 -12.12
N SER A 360 -9.41 19.82 -11.04
CA SER A 360 -8.07 20.40 -10.98
C SER A 360 -7.35 20.02 -9.69
#